data_bdc72a4eedec63fa28807eaa02f8096f
#
_entry.id   bdc72a4eedec63fa28807eaa02f8096f
#
_cell.length_a   1.000
_cell.length_b   1.000
_cell.length_c   1.000
_cell.angle_alpha   90.00
_cell.angle_beta   90.00
_cell.angle_gamma   90.00
#
_symmetry.space_group_name_H-M   'P 1'
#
loop_
_entity.id
_entity.type
_entity.pdbx_description
1 polymer ?
#
loop_
_entity_poly.entity_id
_entity_poly.type
_entity_poly.pdbx_seq_one_letter_code
_entity_poly.pdbx_strand_id
1 'polypeptide(L)'
;MATNHTANYDLSQWEAGDLIQREDFNSDNAKIDAALHDMAVDLLGLHQWLNSPGEILRIASGSYVGNGKGGTNYAPNSLTFDFRPMVVFVFDPAQAGAEAYPAVGRMYRGLGKMQDAIGDNGMLNVTWGDNGVSWIYPGVFAYSGNAEDRQYNTSGKTYQWIAIGYVTTDA
;
A
#
# COMPACT_ATOMS: atom_id res chain seq x y z
N MET A 1 -36.53 20.86 39.10
CA MET A 1 -36.27 20.61 37.68
C MET A 1 -35.12 21.49 37.28
N ALA A 2 -34.11 20.98 36.61
CA ALA A 2 -32.96 21.74 36.15
C ALA A 2 -33.40 22.81 35.14
N THR A 3 -32.81 24.00 35.21
CA THR A 3 -33.11 25.10 34.29
C THR A 3 -32.28 24.99 33.01
N ASN A 4 -31.09 24.42 33.09
CA ASN A 4 -30.15 24.30 31.97
C ASN A 4 -29.72 22.83 31.74
N HIS A 5 -29.16 22.57 30.57
CA HIS A 5 -28.65 21.26 30.15
C HIS A 5 -27.28 21.36 29.47
N THR A 6 -26.48 20.29 29.56
CA THR A 6 -25.19 20.20 28.88
C THR A 6 -25.39 20.12 27.38
N ALA A 7 -24.50 20.73 26.59
CA ALA A 7 -24.62 20.85 25.15
C ALA A 7 -24.52 19.49 24.38
N ASN A 8 -23.78 18.51 24.91
CA ASN A 8 -23.50 17.26 24.20
C ASN A 8 -24.49 16.14 24.53
N TYR A 9 -24.82 15.98 25.81
CA TYR A 9 -25.60 14.83 26.27
C TYR A 9 -26.92 15.23 26.94
N ASP A 10 -27.25 16.53 26.92
CA ASP A 10 -28.48 17.07 27.48
C ASP A 10 -28.68 16.67 28.96
N LEU A 11 -27.57 16.64 29.75
CA LEU A 11 -27.60 16.33 31.15
C LEU A 11 -28.03 17.57 31.95
N SER A 12 -28.75 17.35 33.06
CA SER A 12 -29.24 18.40 33.91
C SER A 12 -28.13 19.29 34.50
N GLN A 13 -28.28 20.60 34.36
CA GLN A 13 -27.44 21.61 35.00
C GLN A 13 -28.32 22.48 35.88
N TRP A 14 -28.08 22.46 37.21
CA TRP A 14 -28.88 23.19 38.19
C TRP A 14 -28.29 24.54 38.50
N GLU A 15 -29.16 25.54 38.62
CA GLU A 15 -28.82 26.84 39.11
C GLU A 15 -29.26 27.01 40.59
N ALA A 16 -28.83 28.14 41.24
CA ALA A 16 -29.03 28.32 42.66
C ALA A 16 -30.51 28.35 43.11
N GLY A 17 -31.46 28.53 42.21
CA GLY A 17 -32.91 28.53 42.45
C GLY A 17 -33.62 27.25 42.09
N ASP A 18 -32.92 26.27 41.53
CA ASP A 18 -33.53 25.04 41.02
C ASP A 18 -33.86 24.04 42.12
N LEU A 19 -34.98 23.38 41.98
CA LEU A 19 -35.34 22.26 42.80
C LEU A 19 -34.75 20.98 42.24
N ILE A 20 -33.80 20.37 42.94
CA ILE A 20 -33.17 19.12 42.54
C ILE A 20 -34.19 17.99 42.68
N GLN A 21 -34.46 17.27 41.58
CA GLN A 21 -35.43 16.18 41.54
C GLN A 21 -34.72 14.85 41.24
N ARG A 22 -35.20 13.76 41.81
CA ARG A 22 -34.67 12.42 41.58
C ARG A 22 -34.85 11.98 40.12
N GLU A 23 -35.93 12.46 39.52
CA GLU A 23 -36.25 12.21 38.11
C GLU A 23 -35.17 12.77 37.17
N ASP A 24 -34.61 13.94 37.48
CA ASP A 24 -33.51 14.55 36.71
C ASP A 24 -32.27 13.62 36.73
N PHE A 25 -31.89 13.12 37.90
CA PHE A 25 -30.78 12.17 38.05
C PHE A 25 -31.00 10.83 37.30
N ASN A 26 -32.22 10.29 37.39
CA ASN A 26 -32.54 9.05 36.72
C ASN A 26 -32.51 9.21 35.20
N SER A 27 -32.99 10.37 34.69
CA SER A 27 -32.91 10.71 33.27
C SER A 27 -31.44 10.85 32.82
N ASP A 28 -30.62 11.57 33.58
CA ASP A 28 -29.21 11.76 33.28
C ASP A 28 -28.44 10.43 33.32
N ASN A 29 -28.69 9.59 34.30
CA ASN A 29 -28.10 8.26 34.36
C ASN A 29 -28.46 7.39 33.12
N ALA A 30 -29.72 7.45 32.69
CA ALA A 30 -30.15 6.72 31.47
C ALA A 30 -29.47 7.26 30.21
N LYS A 31 -29.28 8.56 30.07
CA LYS A 31 -28.54 9.19 28.97
C LYS A 31 -27.06 8.80 28.96
N ILE A 32 -26.42 8.79 30.14
CA ILE A 32 -25.03 8.36 30.30
C ILE A 32 -24.87 6.88 29.99
N ASP A 33 -25.76 6.04 30.48
CA ASP A 33 -25.72 4.59 30.22
C ASP A 33 -25.84 4.29 28.72
N ALA A 34 -26.79 4.94 28.05
CA ALA A 34 -26.97 4.82 26.60
C ALA A 34 -25.71 5.28 25.82
N ALA A 35 -25.15 6.43 26.18
CA ALA A 35 -23.93 6.95 25.50
C ALA A 35 -22.73 6.03 25.72
N LEU A 36 -22.54 5.48 26.91
CA LEU A 36 -21.47 4.51 27.20
C LEU A 36 -21.68 3.18 26.47
N HIS A 37 -22.93 2.74 26.34
CA HIS A 37 -23.26 1.53 25.59
C HIS A 37 -22.92 1.72 24.10
N ASP A 38 -23.32 2.85 23.48
CA ASP A 38 -23.04 3.13 22.09
C ASP A 38 -21.52 3.23 21.83
N MET A 39 -20.77 3.88 22.70
CA MET A 39 -19.31 3.92 22.64
C MET A 39 -18.67 2.53 22.72
N ALA A 40 -19.20 1.65 23.58
CA ALA A 40 -18.72 0.28 23.72
C ALA A 40 -18.99 -0.55 22.46
N VAL A 41 -20.15 -0.36 21.83
CA VAL A 41 -20.51 -1.03 20.56
C VAL A 41 -19.60 -0.54 19.42
N ASP A 42 -19.38 0.76 19.30
CA ASP A 42 -18.50 1.34 18.28
C ASP A 42 -17.07 0.86 18.46
N LEU A 43 -16.57 0.83 19.69
CA LEU A 43 -15.23 0.34 20.01
C LEU A 43 -15.07 -1.15 19.67
N LEU A 44 -16.09 -1.95 19.96
CA LEU A 44 -16.09 -3.38 19.61
C LEU A 44 -16.10 -3.56 18.08
N GLY A 45 -16.90 -2.78 17.37
CA GLY A 45 -16.93 -2.79 15.90
C GLY A 45 -15.58 -2.42 15.28
N LEU A 46 -14.94 -1.37 15.80
CA LEU A 46 -13.61 -0.97 15.38
C LEU A 46 -12.57 -2.06 15.67
N HIS A 47 -12.64 -2.67 16.86
CA HIS A 47 -11.74 -3.77 17.23
C HIS A 47 -11.92 -5.00 16.33
N GLN A 48 -13.15 -5.36 16.01
CA GLN A 48 -13.45 -6.43 15.07
C GLN A 48 -12.93 -6.12 13.67
N TRP A 49 -13.11 -4.88 13.20
CA TRP A 49 -12.60 -4.44 11.90
C TRP A 49 -11.07 -4.50 11.83
N LEU A 50 -10.37 -4.04 12.87
CA LEU A 50 -8.91 -4.09 12.94
C LEU A 50 -8.35 -5.51 13.01
N ASN A 51 -9.09 -6.44 13.60
CA ASN A 51 -8.70 -7.86 13.72
C ASN A 51 -9.36 -8.75 12.66
N SER A 52 -10.14 -8.18 11.73
CA SER A 52 -10.68 -8.97 10.62
C SER A 52 -9.54 -9.45 9.72
N PRO A 53 -9.54 -10.73 9.31
CA PRO A 53 -8.63 -11.18 8.27
C PRO A 53 -8.88 -10.33 7.02
N GLY A 54 -7.89 -9.58 6.63
CA GLY A 54 -7.99 -8.64 5.52
C GLY A 54 -6.66 -8.44 4.81
N GLU A 55 -6.73 -7.86 3.65
CA GLU A 55 -5.55 -7.46 2.92
C GLU A 55 -5.05 -6.10 3.44
N ILE A 56 -3.89 -6.10 4.09
CA ILE A 56 -3.24 -4.85 4.52
C ILE A 56 -2.34 -4.35 3.41
N LEU A 57 -2.58 -3.11 2.96
CA LEU A 57 -1.72 -2.46 1.98
C LEU A 57 -0.29 -2.32 2.50
N ARG A 58 0.67 -2.76 1.69
CA ARG A 58 2.10 -2.63 1.94
C ARG A 58 2.76 -1.85 0.82
N ILE A 59 3.69 -0.99 1.21
CA ILE A 59 4.60 -0.29 0.30
C ILE A 59 6.01 -0.56 0.78
N ALA A 60 6.86 -1.03 -0.14
CA ALA A 60 8.27 -1.25 0.12
C ALA A 60 9.12 -0.62 -0.97
N SER A 61 10.34 -0.27 -0.64
CA SER A 61 11.33 0.24 -1.59
C SER A 61 12.70 -0.31 -1.28
N GLY A 62 13.56 -0.31 -2.28
CA GLY A 62 14.93 -0.77 -2.14
C GLY A 62 15.74 -0.57 -3.40
N SER A 63 16.90 -1.21 -3.44
CA SER A 63 17.79 -1.15 -4.59
C SER A 63 18.47 -2.49 -4.84
N TYR A 64 18.97 -2.67 -6.06
CA TYR A 64 19.88 -3.75 -6.40
C TYR A 64 20.93 -3.24 -7.39
N VAL A 65 22.03 -3.98 -7.48
CA VAL A 65 23.11 -3.70 -8.44
C VAL A 65 22.99 -4.67 -9.60
N GLY A 66 22.98 -4.15 -10.83
CA GLY A 66 22.96 -4.94 -12.03
C GLY A 66 24.21 -5.79 -12.16
N ASN A 67 24.05 -7.01 -12.68
CA ASN A 67 25.13 -8.00 -12.83
C ASN A 67 25.60 -8.19 -14.29
N GLY A 68 25.08 -7.40 -15.23
CA GLY A 68 25.44 -7.45 -16.65
C GLY A 68 24.87 -8.66 -17.40
N LYS A 69 23.90 -9.37 -16.83
CA LYS A 69 23.29 -10.56 -17.47
C LYS A 69 21.91 -10.18 -17.99
N GLY A 70 21.67 -10.37 -19.27
CA GLY A 70 20.40 -10.06 -19.91
C GLY A 70 20.06 -11.03 -21.03
N GLY A 71 18.77 -11.16 -21.33
CA GLY A 71 18.27 -12.04 -22.37
C GLY A 71 18.11 -13.51 -21.95
N THR A 72 17.61 -14.32 -22.86
CA THR A 72 17.16 -15.70 -22.61
C THR A 72 18.26 -16.70 -22.21
N ASN A 73 19.53 -16.34 -22.41
CA ASN A 73 20.67 -17.17 -22.01
C ASN A 73 20.99 -17.08 -20.50
N TYR A 74 20.30 -16.23 -19.77
CA TYR A 74 20.53 -16.00 -18.35
C TYR A 74 19.22 -16.11 -17.56
N ALA A 75 19.36 -16.25 -16.26
CA ALA A 75 18.20 -16.22 -15.36
C ALA A 75 17.52 -14.84 -15.40
N PRO A 76 16.19 -14.79 -15.27
CA PRO A 76 15.46 -13.52 -15.11
C PRO A 76 15.96 -12.71 -13.92
N ASN A 77 15.86 -11.39 -13.98
CA ASN A 77 15.91 -10.57 -12.79
C ASN A 77 14.71 -10.88 -11.90
N SER A 78 14.88 -10.83 -10.59
CA SER A 78 13.79 -11.09 -9.66
C SER A 78 13.88 -10.23 -8.42
N LEU A 79 12.72 -9.92 -7.85
CA LEU A 79 12.55 -9.31 -6.53
C LEU A 79 11.59 -10.18 -5.72
N THR A 80 11.90 -10.32 -4.44
CA THR A 80 11.08 -11.07 -3.48
C THR A 80 10.69 -10.14 -2.33
N PHE A 81 9.46 -10.27 -1.85
CA PHE A 81 8.86 -9.43 -0.84
C PHE A 81 8.28 -10.28 0.29
N ASP A 82 8.00 -9.67 1.43
CA ASP A 82 7.25 -10.26 2.54
C ASP A 82 5.72 -10.10 2.39
N PHE A 83 5.28 -9.66 1.22
CA PHE A 83 3.88 -9.46 0.85
C PHE A 83 3.64 -9.84 -0.61
N ARG A 84 2.38 -9.95 -0.99
CA ARG A 84 1.96 -10.20 -2.37
C ARG A 84 2.02 -8.91 -3.19
N PRO A 85 3.02 -8.71 -4.07
CA PRO A 85 3.14 -7.48 -4.84
C PRO A 85 2.08 -7.40 -5.93
N MET A 86 1.46 -6.24 -6.10
CA MET A 86 0.47 -5.94 -7.13
C MET A 86 1.03 -5.01 -8.21
N VAL A 87 1.90 -4.08 -7.79
CA VAL A 87 2.57 -3.14 -8.68
C VAL A 87 4.03 -3.06 -8.27
N VAL A 88 4.94 -3.12 -9.23
CA VAL A 88 6.37 -2.90 -9.01
C VAL A 88 6.92 -1.95 -10.05
N PHE A 89 7.62 -0.94 -9.58
CA PHE A 89 8.39 0.00 -10.38
C PHE A 89 9.86 -0.29 -10.22
N VAL A 90 10.61 -0.26 -11.34
CA VAL A 90 12.08 -0.33 -11.35
C VAL A 90 12.59 0.85 -12.15
N PHE A 91 13.54 1.59 -11.63
CA PHE A 91 14.08 2.77 -12.28
C PHE A 91 15.57 2.98 -12.01
N ASP A 92 16.19 3.73 -12.92
CA ASP A 92 17.57 4.14 -12.83
C ASP A 92 17.66 5.57 -12.28
N PRO A 93 18.12 5.75 -11.04
CA PRO A 93 18.19 7.09 -10.43
C PRO A 93 19.20 8.02 -11.14
N ALA A 94 20.20 7.49 -11.85
CA ALA A 94 21.16 8.30 -12.56
C ALA A 94 20.58 8.98 -13.82
N GLN A 95 19.41 8.53 -14.28
CA GLN A 95 18.68 9.15 -15.38
C GLN A 95 17.61 10.16 -14.92
N ALA A 96 17.42 10.34 -13.63
CA ALA A 96 16.47 11.27 -13.04
C ALA A 96 16.93 12.75 -13.19
N GLY A 97 17.10 13.24 -14.37
CA GLY A 97 17.58 14.61 -14.64
C GLY A 97 18.05 14.83 -16.07
N ALA A 98 18.16 13.77 -16.84
CA ALA A 98 18.31 13.88 -18.29
C ALA A 98 16.93 14.24 -18.88
N GLU A 99 16.88 15.19 -19.81
CA GLU A 99 15.65 15.56 -20.54
C GLU A 99 15.02 14.38 -21.33
N ALA A 100 15.69 13.24 -21.37
CA ALA A 100 15.16 11.98 -21.85
C ALA A 100 14.72 11.16 -20.63
N TYR A 101 13.45 11.20 -20.36
CA TYR A 101 12.64 10.37 -19.46
C TYR A 101 13.40 9.34 -18.61
N PRO A 102 13.33 9.39 -17.27
CA PRO A 102 13.85 8.30 -16.46
C PRO A 102 13.17 7.01 -16.96
N ALA A 103 13.99 6.05 -17.38
CA ALA A 103 13.50 4.75 -17.80
C ALA A 103 12.89 4.07 -16.56
N VAL A 104 11.58 4.13 -16.45
CA VAL A 104 10.81 3.50 -15.36
C VAL A 104 10.09 2.31 -15.93
N GLY A 105 10.56 1.11 -15.58
CA GLY A 105 9.84 -0.12 -15.84
C GLY A 105 8.67 -0.28 -14.86
N ARG A 106 7.47 -0.47 -15.37
CA ARG A 106 6.24 -0.64 -14.60
C ARG A 106 5.67 -2.02 -14.82
N MET A 107 5.51 -2.76 -13.73
CA MET A 107 4.96 -4.10 -13.73
C MET A 107 3.66 -4.11 -12.93
N TYR A 108 2.59 -4.60 -13.53
CA TYR A 108 1.28 -4.72 -12.90
C TYR A 108 0.90 -6.20 -12.84
N ARG A 109 0.46 -6.68 -11.68
CA ARG A 109 0.03 -8.07 -11.53
C ARG A 109 -1.14 -8.37 -12.49
N GLY A 110 -1.03 -9.50 -13.17
CA GLY A 110 -1.97 -9.88 -14.23
C GLY A 110 -1.53 -9.47 -15.63
N LEU A 111 -0.51 -8.62 -15.78
CA LEU A 111 0.12 -8.33 -17.06
C LEU A 111 1.44 -9.10 -17.17
N GLY A 112 1.58 -9.85 -18.27
CA GLY A 112 2.80 -10.62 -18.57
C GLY A 112 3.92 -9.80 -19.21
N LYS A 113 3.78 -8.47 -19.22
CA LYS A 113 4.71 -7.54 -19.86
C LYS A 113 4.99 -6.34 -18.97
N MET A 114 6.26 -5.92 -18.96
CA MET A 114 6.65 -4.64 -18.35
C MET A 114 6.29 -3.50 -19.28
N GLN A 115 5.75 -2.44 -18.74
CA GLN A 115 5.52 -1.19 -19.45
C GLN A 115 6.63 -0.22 -19.11
N ASP A 116 7.29 0.36 -20.09
CA ASP A 116 8.26 1.42 -19.90
C ASP A 116 7.71 2.80 -20.36
N ALA A 117 8.45 3.86 -20.03
CA ALA A 117 8.02 5.22 -20.34
C ALA A 117 8.26 5.63 -21.80
N ILE A 118 8.96 4.83 -22.60
CA ILE A 118 9.41 5.19 -23.95
C ILE A 118 8.47 4.65 -25.04
N GLY A 119 7.36 4.00 -24.64
CA GLY A 119 6.36 3.50 -25.59
C GLY A 119 6.72 2.22 -26.32
N ASP A 120 7.81 1.58 -25.96
CA ASP A 120 8.13 0.21 -26.37
C ASP A 120 7.27 -0.77 -25.56
N ASN A 121 6.02 -0.85 -25.95
CA ASN A 121 5.01 -1.68 -25.33
C ASN A 121 5.49 -3.12 -25.13
N GLY A 122 6.00 -3.40 -23.92
CA GLY A 122 6.08 -4.76 -23.45
C GLY A 122 7.20 -5.62 -24.01
N MET A 123 8.42 -5.08 -24.15
CA MET A 123 9.56 -5.91 -24.57
C MET A 123 10.02 -6.91 -23.51
N LEU A 124 9.81 -6.63 -22.22
CA LEU A 124 10.19 -7.52 -21.13
C LEU A 124 9.03 -8.44 -20.75
N ASN A 125 9.28 -9.74 -20.71
CA ASN A 125 8.34 -10.70 -20.15
C ASN A 125 8.39 -10.61 -18.63
N VAL A 126 7.21 -10.60 -17.99
CA VAL A 126 7.05 -10.54 -16.54
C VAL A 126 6.33 -11.78 -16.05
N THR A 127 6.87 -12.39 -15.01
CA THR A 127 6.26 -13.53 -14.32
C THR A 127 6.05 -13.17 -12.85
N TRP A 128 4.86 -13.44 -12.33
CA TRP A 128 4.47 -13.17 -10.96
C TRP A 128 4.39 -14.45 -10.14
N GLY A 129 5.12 -14.47 -9.03
CA GLY A 129 4.94 -15.44 -7.94
C GLY A 129 4.05 -14.87 -6.83
N ASP A 130 3.76 -15.63 -5.79
CA ASP A 130 2.96 -15.16 -4.65
C ASP A 130 3.62 -13.95 -3.97
N ASN A 131 4.88 -14.07 -3.65
CA ASN A 131 5.65 -13.05 -2.94
C ASN A 131 6.77 -12.45 -3.80
N GLY A 132 6.65 -12.47 -5.12
CA GLY A 132 7.72 -11.99 -5.97
C GLY A 132 7.29 -11.66 -7.38
N VAL A 133 8.22 -11.05 -8.09
CA VAL A 133 8.12 -10.76 -9.52
C VAL A 133 9.47 -11.02 -10.17
N SER A 134 9.44 -11.52 -11.38
CA SER A 134 10.63 -11.67 -12.22
C SER A 134 10.37 -11.13 -13.62
N TRP A 135 11.44 -10.66 -14.26
CA TRP A 135 11.36 -10.16 -15.62
C TRP A 135 12.60 -10.51 -16.43
N ILE A 136 12.40 -10.68 -17.72
CA ILE A 136 13.44 -11.05 -18.64
C ILE A 136 13.23 -10.41 -20.01
N TYR A 137 14.32 -9.94 -20.62
CA TYR A 137 14.30 -9.55 -22.02
C TYR A 137 14.28 -10.80 -22.92
N PRO A 138 13.27 -10.98 -23.79
CA PRO A 138 13.14 -12.22 -24.58
C PRO A 138 14.15 -12.37 -25.71
N GLY A 139 15.03 -11.40 -25.88
CA GLY A 139 16.25 -11.46 -26.68
C GLY A 139 16.11 -11.92 -28.12
N VAL A 140 15.51 -11.13 -29.02
CA VAL A 140 15.57 -11.41 -30.46
C VAL A 140 15.68 -10.15 -31.32
N PHE A 141 16.03 -8.98 -30.79
CA PHE A 141 16.12 -7.78 -31.62
C PHE A 141 17.52 -7.17 -31.65
N ALA A 142 18.07 -7.14 -32.87
CA ALA A 142 19.31 -6.47 -33.24
C ALA A 142 19.14 -4.93 -33.33
N TYR A 143 18.62 -4.29 -32.27
CA TYR A 143 18.70 -2.83 -32.14
C TYR A 143 19.71 -2.48 -31.05
N SER A 144 20.44 -1.42 -31.30
CA SER A 144 21.58 -0.89 -30.56
C SER A 144 21.33 -0.67 -29.06
N GLY A 145 21.45 -1.69 -28.28
CA GLY A 145 21.41 -1.66 -26.82
C GLY A 145 21.59 -3.08 -26.32
N ASN A 146 22.42 -3.24 -25.30
CA ASN A 146 22.68 -4.54 -24.73
C ASN A 146 21.40 -5.05 -24.00
N ALA A 147 21.19 -6.37 -24.00
CA ALA A 147 20.01 -6.98 -23.37
C ALA A 147 19.91 -6.63 -21.86
N GLU A 148 21.04 -6.48 -21.20
CA GLU A 148 21.14 -6.09 -19.81
C GLU A 148 20.64 -4.65 -19.54
N ASP A 149 20.88 -3.70 -20.45
CA ASP A 149 20.37 -2.33 -20.30
C ASP A 149 18.84 -2.31 -20.35
N ARG A 150 18.27 -3.03 -21.30
CA ARG A 150 16.82 -3.14 -21.46
C ARG A 150 16.16 -3.88 -20.31
N GLN A 151 16.88 -4.81 -19.70
CA GLN A 151 16.41 -5.61 -18.56
C GLN A 151 16.61 -4.93 -17.21
N TYR A 152 17.09 -3.67 -17.17
CA TYR A 152 17.46 -2.98 -15.94
C TYR A 152 18.52 -3.76 -15.15
N ASN A 153 19.56 -4.24 -15.83
CA ASN A 153 20.56 -5.13 -15.24
C ASN A 153 22.00 -4.86 -15.71
N THR A 154 22.29 -3.65 -16.16
CA THR A 154 23.65 -3.22 -16.58
C THR A 154 24.64 -3.45 -15.44
N SER A 155 25.78 -4.04 -15.74
CA SER A 155 26.82 -4.38 -14.76
C SER A 155 27.27 -3.18 -13.94
N GLY A 156 27.24 -3.31 -12.62
CA GLY A 156 27.70 -2.28 -11.69
C GLY A 156 26.75 -1.09 -11.53
N LYS A 157 25.64 -1.02 -12.26
CA LYS A 157 24.64 0.04 -12.16
C LYS A 157 23.65 -0.25 -11.04
N THR A 158 23.36 0.74 -10.22
CA THR A 158 22.37 0.62 -9.16
C THR A 158 20.99 1.02 -9.68
N TYR A 159 20.04 0.14 -9.52
CA TYR A 159 18.62 0.36 -9.81
C TYR A 159 17.84 0.47 -8.50
N GLN A 160 16.83 1.34 -8.49
CA GLN A 160 15.89 1.46 -7.38
C GLN A 160 14.57 0.82 -7.76
N TRP A 161 13.83 0.39 -6.75
CA TRP A 161 12.49 -0.15 -6.95
C TRP A 161 11.53 0.30 -5.85
N ILE A 162 10.26 0.36 -6.22
CA ILE A 162 9.12 0.55 -5.30
C ILE A 162 8.12 -0.54 -5.61
N ALA A 163 7.63 -1.22 -4.57
CA ALA A 163 6.60 -2.24 -4.67
C ALA A 163 5.39 -1.88 -3.80
N ILE A 164 4.21 -2.12 -4.34
CA ILE A 164 2.93 -1.92 -3.67
C ILE A 164 2.16 -3.23 -3.75
N GLY A 165 1.60 -3.68 -2.66
CA GLY A 165 0.86 -4.93 -2.60
C GLY A 165 0.14 -5.13 -1.27
N TYR A 166 -0.17 -6.37 -0.93
CA TYR A 166 -0.96 -6.72 0.24
C TYR A 166 -0.31 -7.86 1.02
N VAL A 167 -0.41 -7.77 2.34
CA VAL A 167 -0.24 -8.90 3.25
C VAL A 167 -1.63 -9.41 3.60
N THR A 168 -1.84 -10.71 3.48
CA THR A 168 -3.02 -11.36 4.05
C THR A 168 -2.74 -11.60 5.53
N THR A 169 -3.50 -11.01 6.41
CA THR A 169 -3.45 -11.38 7.82
C THR A 169 -4.23 -12.67 7.98
N ASP A 170 -3.53 -13.76 8.29
CA ASP A 170 -4.18 -15.00 8.69
C ASP A 170 -4.98 -14.75 9.99
N ALA A 171 -6.21 -15.28 10.00
CA ALA A 171 -7.13 -15.16 11.14
C ALA A 171 -6.68 -16.06 12.30
#